data_8815046aeb4525d7e8c3a82ab5b1b87f
#
_entry.id   8815046aeb4525d7e8c3a82ab5b1b87f
#
_cell.length_a   1.000
_cell.length_b   1.000
_cell.length_c   1.000
_cell.angle_alpha   90.00
_cell.angle_beta   90.00
_cell.angle_gamma   90.00
#
_symmetry.space_group_name_H-M   'P 1'
#
loop_
_entity.id
_entity.type
_entity.pdbx_description
1 polymer ?
#
loop_
_entity_poly.entity_id
_entity_poly.type
_entity_poly.pdbx_seq_one_letter_code
_entity_poly.pdbx_strand_id
1 'polypeptide(L)'
;MIIAIDFDGTLVSQERDYDDVTSPLLMLPGALAALRAFKQADHPVLVYSARANRALRLDPMLDPLVRAGHRKAAEAQRWARSKPLAEARYRHMVEFCTQKLKGLVDAVDDGGQGKPMADLFIDDRAVCYGPLSWAQIAQEYGEPSE
;
A
#
# COMPACT_ATOMS: atom_id res chain seq x y z
N MET A 1 -0.46 -15.24 13.65
CA MET A 1 -0.93 -14.86 12.30
C MET A 1 0.05 -13.85 11.69
N ILE A 2 0.30 -13.92 10.40
CA ILE A 2 1.03 -12.87 9.67
C ILE A 2 0.03 -11.78 9.29
N ILE A 3 0.30 -10.53 9.67
CA ILE A 3 -0.58 -9.39 9.42
C ILE A 3 0.09 -8.47 8.39
N ALA A 4 -0.54 -8.32 7.23
CA ALA A 4 -0.12 -7.35 6.21
C ALA A 4 -0.95 -6.06 6.34
N ILE A 5 -0.29 -4.92 6.41
CA ILE A 5 -0.92 -3.61 6.62
C ILE A 5 -0.54 -2.70 5.47
N ASP A 6 -1.55 -2.13 4.80
CA ASP A 6 -1.33 -1.06 3.82
C ASP A 6 -0.80 0.21 4.52
N PHE A 7 -0.04 1.00 3.77
CA PHE A 7 0.66 2.15 4.33
C PHE A 7 -0.17 3.44 4.25
N ASP A 8 -0.42 3.93 3.05
CA ASP A 8 -1.09 5.22 2.85
C ASP A 8 -2.61 5.11 3.08
N GLY A 9 -3.15 5.87 4.02
CA GLY A 9 -4.57 5.86 4.36
C GLY A 9 -4.99 4.77 5.33
N THR A 10 -4.07 3.89 5.71
CA THR A 10 -4.30 2.81 6.67
C THR A 10 -3.39 2.94 7.89
N LEU A 11 -2.08 2.95 7.70
CA LEU A 11 -1.10 3.13 8.77
C LEU A 11 -0.77 4.61 9.01
N VAL A 12 -0.64 5.37 7.93
CA VAL A 12 -0.33 6.82 7.94
C VAL A 12 -1.39 7.61 7.16
N SER A 13 -1.52 8.90 7.51
CA SER A 13 -2.43 9.81 6.82
C SER A 13 -2.03 10.01 5.35
N GLN A 14 -3.04 10.13 4.48
CA GLN A 14 -2.89 10.49 3.06
C GLN A 14 -3.04 12.00 2.79
N GLU A 15 -3.22 12.83 3.79
CA GLU A 15 -3.46 14.29 3.66
C GLU A 15 -2.23 15.07 3.18
N ARG A 16 -1.52 14.54 2.19
CA ARG A 16 -0.28 15.12 1.67
C ARG A 16 -0.32 15.18 0.16
N ASP A 17 0.39 16.17 -0.38
CA ASP A 17 0.72 16.18 -1.80
C ASP A 17 1.50 14.93 -2.16
N TYR A 18 1.17 14.36 -3.31
CA TYR A 18 1.83 13.16 -3.82
C TYR A 18 3.35 13.34 -3.92
N ASP A 19 3.81 14.55 -4.21
CA ASP A 19 5.22 14.90 -4.41
C ASP A 19 5.96 15.19 -3.09
N ASP A 20 5.25 15.30 -1.97
CA ASP A 20 5.88 15.52 -0.68
C ASP A 20 6.50 14.24 -0.14
N VAL A 21 7.82 14.15 -0.25
CA VAL A 21 8.65 13.05 0.27
C VAL A 21 9.52 13.46 1.46
N THR A 22 9.33 14.66 1.99
CA THR A 22 10.18 15.25 3.04
C THR A 22 9.47 15.55 4.34
N SER A 23 8.17 15.89 4.30
CA SER A 23 7.40 16.16 5.51
C SER A 23 7.22 14.91 6.38
N PRO A 24 7.16 15.04 7.71
CA PRO A 24 6.97 13.92 8.62
C PRO A 24 5.70 13.12 8.29
N LEU A 25 5.80 11.80 8.26
CA LEU A 25 4.66 10.90 8.12
C LEU A 25 3.89 10.86 9.44
N LEU A 26 2.56 11.04 9.39
CA LEU A 26 1.69 11.06 10.56
C LEU A 26 0.88 9.77 10.64
N MET A 27 1.06 9.01 11.71
CA MET A 27 0.27 7.81 11.94
C MET A 27 -1.20 8.15 12.16
N LEU A 28 -2.08 7.30 11.63
CA LEU A 28 -3.50 7.40 11.92
C LEU A 28 -3.80 7.05 13.39
N PRO A 29 -4.85 7.63 13.98
CA PRO A 29 -5.22 7.35 15.36
C PRO A 29 -5.41 5.86 15.63
N GLY A 30 -4.80 5.36 16.71
CA GLY A 30 -4.88 3.96 17.12
C GLY A 30 -3.90 3.01 16.42
N ALA A 31 -3.30 3.38 15.29
CA ALA A 31 -2.40 2.50 14.55
C ALA A 31 -1.20 2.04 15.37
N LEU A 32 -0.56 2.95 16.12
CA LEU A 32 0.57 2.61 16.99
C LEU A 32 0.17 1.62 18.11
N ALA A 33 -1.00 1.82 18.71
CA ALA A 33 -1.52 0.92 19.74
C ALA A 33 -1.80 -0.47 19.18
N ALA A 34 -2.39 -0.54 17.98
CA ALA A 34 -2.64 -1.80 17.28
C ALA A 34 -1.33 -2.55 16.97
N LEU A 35 -0.32 -1.87 16.44
CA LEU A 35 1.00 -2.48 16.18
C LEU A 35 1.61 -3.08 17.44
N ARG A 36 1.54 -2.37 18.56
CA ARG A 36 2.02 -2.86 19.86
C ARG A 36 1.26 -4.11 20.29
N ALA A 37 -0.06 -4.12 20.15
CA ALA A 37 -0.89 -5.26 20.48
C ALA A 37 -0.55 -6.48 19.59
N PHE A 38 -0.32 -6.29 18.30
CA PHE A 38 0.10 -7.37 17.39
C PHE A 38 1.46 -7.95 17.83
N LYS A 39 2.40 -7.11 18.21
CA LYS A 39 3.71 -7.58 18.71
C LYS A 39 3.59 -8.32 20.05
N GLN A 40 2.75 -7.86 20.96
CA GLN A 40 2.50 -8.55 22.23
C GLN A 40 1.85 -9.94 22.03
N ALA A 41 1.05 -10.08 20.96
CA ALA A 41 0.43 -11.36 20.57
C ALA A 41 1.34 -12.23 19.67
N ASP A 42 2.60 -11.81 19.47
CA ASP A 42 3.60 -12.47 18.63
C ASP A 42 3.13 -12.67 17.17
N HIS A 43 2.50 -11.63 16.62
CA HIS A 43 2.09 -11.59 15.23
C HIS A 43 3.13 -10.84 14.39
N PRO A 44 3.77 -11.49 13.41
CA PRO A 44 4.61 -10.79 12.44
C PRO A 44 3.80 -9.74 11.66
N VAL A 45 4.36 -8.54 11.52
CA VAL A 45 3.75 -7.41 10.80
C VAL A 45 4.56 -7.10 9.56
N LEU A 46 3.89 -7.16 8.41
CA LEU A 46 4.41 -6.76 7.10
C LEU A 46 3.69 -5.50 6.64
N VAL A 47 4.43 -4.46 6.27
CA VAL A 47 3.87 -3.28 5.59
C VAL A 47 3.98 -3.50 4.08
N TYR A 48 2.87 -3.33 3.35
CA TYR A 48 2.82 -3.34 1.89
C TYR A 48 2.21 -2.03 1.38
N SER A 49 2.50 -1.66 0.14
CA SER A 49 2.00 -0.40 -0.42
C SER A 49 2.21 -0.33 -1.92
N ALA A 50 1.38 0.44 -2.61
CA ALA A 50 1.61 0.85 -3.98
C ALA A 50 2.94 1.61 -4.17
N ARG A 51 3.51 2.20 -3.12
CA ARG A 51 4.85 2.80 -3.13
C ARG A 51 5.95 1.80 -3.49
N ALA A 52 5.74 0.51 -3.18
CA ALA A 52 6.67 -0.57 -3.52
C ALA A 52 6.55 -1.05 -4.97
N ASN A 53 5.56 -0.58 -5.72
CA ASN A 53 5.28 -1.03 -7.07
C ASN A 53 6.48 -0.80 -8.00
N ARG A 54 7.05 -1.89 -8.50
CA ARG A 54 8.24 -1.87 -9.38
C ARG A 54 7.96 -1.26 -10.75
N ALA A 55 6.73 -1.36 -11.25
CA ALA A 55 6.35 -0.71 -12.50
C ALA A 55 6.45 0.82 -12.41
N LEU A 56 6.13 1.40 -11.24
CA LEU A 56 6.28 2.82 -11.00
C LEU A 56 7.73 3.25 -10.78
N ARG A 57 8.52 2.41 -10.11
CA ARG A 57 9.89 2.71 -9.67
C ARG A 57 10.94 2.36 -10.73
N LEU A 58 10.77 1.27 -11.46
CA LEU A 58 11.78 0.69 -12.32
C LEU A 58 11.39 0.71 -13.79
N ASP A 59 10.34 0.00 -14.18
CA ASP A 59 9.93 -0.19 -15.56
C ASP A 59 8.41 -0.31 -15.67
N PRO A 60 7.74 0.61 -16.40
CA PRO A 60 6.30 0.55 -16.65
C PRO A 60 5.82 -0.76 -17.27
N MET A 61 6.66 -1.43 -18.05
CA MET A 61 6.31 -2.70 -18.68
C MET A 61 6.21 -3.88 -17.71
N LEU A 62 6.56 -3.68 -16.44
CA LEU A 62 6.29 -4.66 -15.38
C LEU A 62 4.80 -4.68 -14.97
N ASP A 63 4.05 -3.62 -15.28
CA ASP A 63 2.61 -3.57 -15.01
C ASP A 63 1.84 -4.41 -16.03
N PRO A 64 1.08 -5.43 -15.57
CA PRO A 64 0.35 -6.31 -16.48
C PRO A 64 -0.76 -5.60 -17.26
N LEU A 65 -1.40 -4.57 -16.72
CA LEU A 65 -2.42 -3.79 -17.43
C LEU A 65 -1.81 -2.91 -18.53
N VAL A 66 -0.61 -2.36 -18.28
CA VAL A 66 0.13 -1.61 -19.32
C VAL A 66 0.55 -2.55 -20.44
N ARG A 67 1.08 -3.73 -20.12
CA ARG A 67 1.43 -4.75 -21.12
C ARG A 67 0.21 -5.21 -21.94
N ALA A 68 -0.95 -5.26 -21.30
CA ALA A 68 -2.23 -5.56 -21.98
C ALA A 68 -2.79 -4.38 -22.78
N GLY A 69 -2.12 -3.23 -22.83
CA GLY A 69 -2.55 -2.04 -23.57
C GLY A 69 -3.68 -1.25 -22.89
N HIS A 70 -3.88 -1.41 -21.60
CA HIS A 70 -4.98 -0.73 -20.89
C HIS A 70 -4.68 0.78 -20.73
N ARG A 71 -5.50 1.61 -21.40
CA ARG A 71 -5.27 3.05 -21.50
C ARG A 71 -5.18 3.76 -20.13
N LYS A 72 -6.13 3.48 -19.21
CA LYS A 72 -6.14 4.11 -17.87
C LYS A 72 -4.90 3.76 -17.05
N ALA A 73 -4.42 2.52 -17.14
CA ALA A 73 -3.19 2.12 -16.47
C ALA A 73 -1.98 2.86 -17.04
N ALA A 74 -1.88 3.00 -18.35
CA ALA A 74 -0.83 3.75 -19.02
C ALA A 74 -0.87 5.25 -18.66
N GLU A 75 -2.05 5.85 -18.55
CA GLU A 75 -2.23 7.23 -18.11
C GLU A 75 -1.81 7.43 -16.64
N ALA A 76 -2.24 6.54 -15.74
CA ALA A 76 -1.84 6.59 -14.34
C ALA A 76 -0.31 6.51 -14.19
N GLN A 77 0.35 5.66 -14.96
CA GLN A 77 1.81 5.58 -14.96
C GLN A 77 2.52 6.78 -15.56
N ARG A 78 1.88 7.52 -16.48
CA ARG A 78 2.44 8.80 -16.94
C ARG A 78 2.53 9.83 -15.81
N TRP A 79 1.63 9.82 -14.86
CA TRP A 79 1.69 10.66 -13.66
C TRP A 79 2.80 10.23 -12.69
N ALA A 80 3.08 8.93 -12.63
CA ALA A 80 4.16 8.37 -11.82
C ALA A 80 5.57 8.53 -12.44
N ARG A 81 5.71 9.33 -13.50
CA ARG A 81 6.87 9.38 -14.40
C ARG A 81 8.16 9.94 -13.86
N SER A 82 8.22 10.34 -12.64
CA SER A 82 9.51 10.61 -12.03
C SER A 82 9.97 9.34 -11.30
N LYS A 83 10.71 8.48 -11.98
CA LYS A 83 11.39 7.35 -11.30
C LYS A 83 12.11 7.78 -10.02
N PRO A 84 12.84 8.93 -10.02
CA PRO A 84 13.43 9.45 -8.79
C PRO A 84 12.40 9.74 -7.70
N LEU A 85 11.22 10.29 -8.04
CA LEU A 85 10.17 10.57 -7.06
C LEU A 85 9.53 9.29 -6.53
N ALA A 86 9.22 8.33 -7.41
CA ALA A 86 8.66 7.04 -7.01
C ALA A 86 9.62 6.29 -6.07
N GLU A 87 10.90 6.30 -6.37
CA GLU A 87 11.93 5.71 -5.50
C GLU A 87 12.07 6.47 -4.18
N ALA A 88 12.01 7.79 -4.19
CA ALA A 88 12.05 8.61 -2.98
C ALA A 88 10.83 8.35 -2.07
N ARG A 89 9.64 8.18 -2.64
CA ARG A 89 8.42 7.82 -1.89
C ARG A 89 8.53 6.44 -1.24
N TYR A 90 9.04 5.46 -1.97
CA TYR A 90 9.29 4.14 -1.42
C TYR A 90 10.31 4.19 -0.28
N ARG A 91 11.43 4.86 -0.48
CA ARG A 91 12.47 5.03 0.54
C ARG A 91 11.96 5.73 1.78
N HIS A 92 11.13 6.78 1.63
CA HIS A 92 10.50 7.50 2.74
C HIS A 92 9.65 6.56 3.62
N MET A 93 8.87 5.68 3.00
CA MET A 93 8.11 4.63 3.71
C MET A 93 9.04 3.65 4.43
N VAL A 94 10.06 3.14 3.76
CA VAL A 94 11.00 2.17 4.34
C VAL A 94 11.73 2.78 5.55
N GLU A 95 12.22 4.00 5.43
CA GLU A 95 12.89 4.72 6.53
C GLU A 95 11.96 4.94 7.72
N PHE A 96 10.71 5.33 7.46
CA PHE A 96 9.71 5.47 8.52
C PHE A 96 9.48 4.14 9.26
N CYS A 97 9.25 3.06 8.53
CA CYS A 97 9.01 1.74 9.11
C CYS A 97 10.24 1.22 9.89
N THR A 98 11.44 1.40 9.36
CA THR A 98 12.67 0.88 9.97
C THR A 98 13.19 1.73 11.13
N GLN A 99 12.90 3.02 11.14
CA GLN A 99 13.38 3.95 12.17
C GLN A 99 12.31 4.26 13.22
N LYS A 100 11.14 4.75 12.78
CA LYS A 100 10.06 5.17 13.70
C LYS A 100 9.26 4.00 14.25
N LEU A 101 9.10 2.93 13.46
CA LEU A 101 8.37 1.73 13.85
C LEU A 101 9.29 0.53 14.10
N LYS A 102 10.55 0.81 14.43
CA LYS A 102 11.55 -0.21 14.77
C LYS A 102 11.02 -1.15 15.85
N GLY A 103 11.06 -2.45 15.59
CA GLY A 103 10.58 -3.48 16.49
C GLY A 103 9.07 -3.69 16.48
N LEU A 104 8.29 -2.88 15.73
CA LEU A 104 6.85 -3.03 15.55
C LEU A 104 6.47 -3.53 14.16
N VAL A 105 7.29 -3.22 13.16
CA VAL A 105 7.18 -3.73 11.79
C VAL A 105 8.35 -4.69 11.55
N ASP A 106 8.05 -5.90 11.11
CA ASP A 106 9.05 -6.94 10.87
C ASP A 106 9.62 -6.89 9.46
N ALA A 107 8.81 -6.47 8.48
CA ALA A 107 9.23 -6.35 7.08
C ALA A 107 8.45 -5.26 6.34
N VAL A 108 9.06 -4.73 5.28
CA VAL A 108 8.42 -3.85 4.30
C VAL A 108 8.51 -4.54 2.94
N ASP A 109 7.37 -4.69 2.27
CA ASP A 109 7.30 -5.28 0.93
C ASP A 109 8.05 -4.40 -0.08
N ASP A 110 8.83 -5.02 -0.94
CA ASP A 110 9.58 -4.34 -2.01
C ASP A 110 8.91 -4.46 -3.39
N GLY A 111 7.72 -5.06 -3.44
CA GLY A 111 6.98 -5.31 -4.67
C GLY A 111 7.60 -6.41 -5.56
N GLY A 112 8.57 -7.16 -5.05
CA GLY A 112 9.34 -8.13 -5.84
C GLY A 112 8.68 -9.48 -6.04
N GLN A 113 7.71 -9.83 -5.20
CA GLN A 113 7.14 -11.18 -5.15
C GLN A 113 5.62 -11.22 -5.39
N GLY A 114 5.03 -10.14 -5.90
CA GLY A 114 3.58 -10.02 -6.07
C GLY A 114 2.85 -9.79 -4.74
N LYS A 115 1.65 -10.34 -4.57
CA LYS A 115 0.89 -10.17 -3.34
C LYS A 115 1.61 -10.86 -2.17
N PRO A 116 1.88 -10.15 -1.07
CA PRO A 116 2.51 -10.76 0.10
C PRO A 116 1.68 -11.91 0.67
N MET A 117 2.35 -12.89 1.24
CA MET A 117 1.68 -13.93 2.01
C MET A 117 1.34 -13.40 3.40
N ALA A 118 0.05 -13.40 3.74
CA ALA A 118 -0.45 -13.00 5.04
C ALA A 118 -1.76 -13.71 5.37
N ASP A 119 -2.04 -13.86 6.67
CA ASP A 119 -3.30 -14.43 7.14
C ASP A 119 -4.40 -13.36 7.21
N LEU A 120 -4.00 -12.09 7.43
CA LEU A 120 -4.89 -10.93 7.52
C LEU A 120 -4.30 -9.75 6.73
N PHE A 121 -5.15 -9.11 5.94
CA PHE A 121 -4.85 -7.84 5.26
C PHE A 121 -5.68 -6.72 5.86
N ILE A 122 -5.03 -5.63 6.28
CA ILE A 122 -5.65 -4.39 6.76
C ILE A 122 -5.38 -3.32 5.72
N ASP A 123 -6.44 -2.82 5.05
CA ASP A 123 -6.34 -1.96 3.87
C ASP A 123 -7.60 -1.11 3.76
N ASP A 124 -7.47 0.19 3.52
CA ASP A 124 -8.58 1.13 3.40
C ASP A 124 -9.32 1.03 2.05
N ARG A 125 -8.73 0.36 1.06
CA ARG A 125 -9.25 0.22 -0.30
C ARG A 125 -9.69 -1.19 -0.67
N ALA A 126 -9.57 -2.15 0.25
CA ALA A 126 -9.96 -3.52 0.01
C ALA A 126 -11.44 -3.75 0.33
N VAL A 127 -12.15 -4.40 -0.58
CA VAL A 127 -13.48 -4.93 -0.32
C VAL A 127 -13.35 -6.34 0.25
N CYS A 128 -13.88 -6.55 1.45
CA CYS A 128 -13.88 -7.87 2.07
C CYS A 128 -14.95 -8.77 1.42
N TYR A 129 -14.51 -9.75 0.65
CA TYR A 129 -15.39 -10.79 0.14
C TYR A 129 -15.70 -11.81 1.24
N GLY A 130 -16.96 -12.07 1.45
CA GLY A 130 -17.45 -12.97 2.51
C GLY A 130 -18.69 -12.39 3.18
N PRO A 131 -18.60 -11.20 3.82
CA PRO A 131 -19.80 -10.45 4.22
C PRO A 131 -20.62 -9.95 3.04
N LEU A 132 -19.97 -9.63 1.91
CA LEU A 132 -20.61 -9.17 0.67
C LEU A 132 -20.55 -10.26 -0.41
N SER A 133 -21.68 -10.51 -1.07
CA SER A 133 -21.73 -11.33 -2.28
C SER A 133 -21.21 -10.58 -3.50
N TRP A 134 -20.85 -11.31 -4.57
CA TRP A 134 -20.49 -10.70 -5.84
C TRP A 134 -21.58 -9.79 -6.40
N ALA A 135 -22.86 -10.14 -6.21
CA ALA A 135 -23.97 -9.32 -6.66
C ALA A 135 -24.03 -7.97 -5.93
N GLN A 136 -23.79 -7.96 -4.62
CA GLN A 136 -23.73 -6.74 -3.83
C GLN A 136 -22.52 -5.88 -4.20
N ILE A 137 -21.35 -6.49 -4.40
CA ILE A 137 -20.15 -5.78 -4.86
C ILE A 137 -20.38 -5.16 -6.24
N ALA A 138 -20.99 -5.91 -7.18
CA ALA A 138 -21.29 -5.39 -8.51
C ALA A 138 -22.32 -4.26 -8.47
N GLN A 139 -23.30 -4.32 -7.58
CA GLN A 139 -24.28 -3.24 -7.40
C GLN A 139 -23.63 -1.96 -6.86
N GLU A 140 -22.72 -2.09 -5.92
CA GLU A 140 -22.09 -0.93 -5.26
C GLU A 140 -21.00 -0.28 -6.13
N TYR A 141 -20.22 -1.08 -6.87
CA TYR A 141 -19.03 -0.61 -7.58
C TYR A 141 -19.10 -0.79 -9.10
N GLY A 142 -20.17 -1.39 -9.64
CA GLY A 142 -20.30 -1.71 -11.06
C GLY A 142 -20.86 -0.57 -11.92
N GLU A 143 -21.41 0.48 -11.32
CA GLU A 143 -21.89 1.63 -12.06
C GLU A 143 -20.76 2.61 -12.39
N PRO A 144 -20.78 3.25 -13.59
CA PRO A 144 -19.78 4.27 -13.90
C PRO A 144 -19.91 5.42 -12.91
N SER A 145 -18.82 5.80 -12.26
CA SER A 145 -18.76 7.04 -11.48
C SER A 145 -19.05 8.23 -12.41
N GLU A 146 -20.04 9.05 -12.04
CA GLU A 146 -20.39 10.29 -12.73
C GLU A 146 -19.21 11.26 -12.86
#